data_6db2a08ef6855385a7debf8d0829c4d1
#
_entry.id   6db2a08ef6855385a7debf8d0829c4d1
#
_cell.length_a   1.000
_cell.length_b   1.000
_cell.length_c   1.000
_cell.angle_alpha   90.00
_cell.angle_beta   90.00
_cell.angle_gamma   90.00
#
_symmetry.space_group_name_H-M   'P 1'
#
loop_
_entity.id
_entity.type
_entity.pdbx_description
1 polymer ?
#
loop_
_entity_poly.entity_id
_entity_poly.type
_entity_poly.pdbx_seq_one_letter_code
_entity_poly.pdbx_strand_id
1 'polypeptide(L)'
;RDGIVAAADRVRHELGAADVLVNNAGVMLLGPFGSDQRDDYRQMVEANLLGAITTTEVFLEQLEDGGGDIVNISSVAGRTARAGNGVYAATKWGINGWSESLRRELLPDIRVTLVEPGVVATELPNHITHADTKQGVQQLYDKAEVTAEDVAEIIVFVLSRPRRLAINEILFRPAGQE
;
A
#
# COMPACT_ATOMS: atom_id res chain seq x y z
N ARG A 1 -3.97 -0.78 17.31
CA ARG A 1 -3.80 0.67 17.51
C ARG A 1 -2.69 0.96 18.52
N ASP A 2 -2.70 0.38 19.71
CA ASP A 2 -1.76 0.71 20.79
C ASP A 2 -0.29 0.54 20.39
N GLY A 3 0.03 -0.51 19.64
CA GLY A 3 1.38 -0.71 19.10
C GLY A 3 1.81 0.36 18.10
N ILE A 4 0.87 0.89 17.31
CA ILE A 4 1.16 1.97 16.36
C ILE A 4 1.39 3.29 17.12
N VAL A 5 0.59 3.56 18.16
CA VAL A 5 0.77 4.73 19.03
C VAL A 5 2.16 4.69 19.69
N ALA A 6 2.52 3.55 20.31
CA ALA A 6 3.83 3.40 20.93
C ALA A 6 4.99 3.59 19.92
N ALA A 7 4.81 3.12 18.68
CA ALA A 7 5.80 3.34 17.61
C ALA A 7 5.92 4.81 17.23
N ALA A 8 4.79 5.53 17.09
CA ALA A 8 4.78 6.95 16.77
C ALA A 8 5.42 7.80 17.87
N ASP A 9 5.12 7.50 19.13
CA ASP A 9 5.74 8.17 20.29
C ASP A 9 7.25 7.95 20.30
N ARG A 10 7.69 6.73 20.02
CA ARG A 10 9.09 6.39 19.94
C ARG A 10 9.81 7.13 18.81
N VAL A 11 9.22 7.18 17.61
CA VAL A 11 9.76 7.94 16.48
C VAL A 11 9.93 9.40 16.86
N ARG A 12 8.89 10.03 17.42
CA ARG A 12 8.93 11.43 17.83
C ARG A 12 10.02 11.71 18.88
N HIS A 13 10.18 10.79 19.84
CA HIS A 13 11.17 10.93 20.92
C HIS A 13 12.61 10.73 20.44
N GLU A 14 12.86 9.75 19.60
CA GLU A 14 14.22 9.34 19.18
C GLU A 14 14.72 10.08 17.94
N LEU A 15 13.82 10.42 17.00
CA LEU A 15 14.17 10.93 15.67
C LEU A 15 13.58 12.31 15.35
N GLY A 16 12.62 12.79 16.15
CA GLY A 16 11.83 13.98 15.86
C GLY A 16 10.52 13.64 15.16
N ALA A 17 9.77 14.67 14.70
CA ALA A 17 8.53 14.45 13.97
C ALA A 17 8.80 13.76 12.63
N ALA A 18 7.94 12.82 12.28
CA ALA A 18 7.98 12.18 10.97
C ALA A 18 7.46 13.15 9.90
N ASP A 19 8.19 13.32 8.81
CA ASP A 19 7.83 14.14 7.66
C ASP A 19 7.39 13.29 6.44
N VAL A 20 7.60 11.97 6.49
CA VAL A 20 7.17 11.02 5.46
C VAL A 20 6.57 9.78 6.11
N LEU A 21 5.37 9.39 5.64
CA LEU A 21 4.74 8.13 5.99
C LEU A 21 4.53 7.27 4.73
N VAL A 22 5.10 6.07 4.72
CA VAL A 22 4.87 5.08 3.66
C VAL A 22 4.00 3.94 4.19
N ASN A 23 2.73 3.90 3.82
CA ASN A 23 1.81 2.81 4.12
C ASN A 23 2.05 1.66 3.13
N ASN A 24 3.02 0.82 3.42
CA ASN A 24 3.42 -0.31 2.58
C ASN A 24 2.95 -1.66 3.11
N ALA A 25 2.70 -1.80 4.41
CA ALA A 25 2.29 -3.05 5.03
C ALA A 25 1.03 -3.62 4.37
N GLY A 26 1.07 -4.90 4.00
CA GLY A 26 -0.08 -5.55 3.38
C GLY A 26 0.15 -7.04 3.12
N VAL A 27 -0.95 -7.74 2.93
CA VAL A 27 -0.98 -9.17 2.63
C VAL A 27 -1.88 -9.45 1.41
N MET A 28 -1.59 -10.51 0.69
CA MET A 28 -2.32 -10.93 -0.51
C MET A 28 -2.69 -12.41 -0.38
N LEU A 29 -3.87 -12.69 0.20
CA LEU A 29 -4.35 -14.04 0.48
C LEU A 29 -5.44 -14.39 -0.55
N LEU A 30 -5.00 -14.85 -1.72
CA LEU A 30 -5.86 -15.11 -2.86
C LEU A 30 -6.46 -16.53 -2.81
N GLY A 31 -7.68 -16.67 -3.36
CA GLY A 31 -8.35 -17.96 -3.50
C GLY A 31 -9.75 -17.80 -4.06
N PRO A 32 -10.40 -18.92 -4.45
CA PRO A 32 -11.79 -18.92 -4.90
C PRO A 32 -12.72 -18.41 -3.80
N PHE A 33 -13.68 -17.58 -4.15
CA PHE A 33 -14.65 -17.06 -3.18
C PHE A 33 -15.47 -18.21 -2.55
N GLY A 34 -15.64 -18.15 -1.23
CA GLY A 34 -16.37 -19.18 -0.47
C GLY A 34 -15.55 -20.43 -0.08
N SER A 35 -14.25 -20.43 -0.30
CA SER A 35 -13.33 -21.54 0.05
C SER A 35 -12.85 -21.48 1.51
N ASP A 36 -13.72 -21.29 2.48
CA ASP A 36 -13.42 -21.27 3.93
C ASP A 36 -12.29 -20.31 4.36
N GLN A 37 -12.15 -19.19 3.63
CA GLN A 37 -11.07 -18.20 3.80
C GLN A 37 -11.50 -16.95 4.58
N ARG A 38 -12.46 -17.09 5.51
CA ARG A 38 -13.00 -15.93 6.22
C ARG A 38 -11.95 -15.16 7.04
N ASP A 39 -11.01 -15.88 7.62
CA ASP A 39 -9.93 -15.27 8.40
C ASP A 39 -8.93 -14.54 7.49
N ASP A 40 -8.63 -15.10 6.31
CA ASP A 40 -7.82 -14.45 5.29
C ASP A 40 -8.46 -13.12 4.82
N TYR A 41 -9.79 -13.13 4.62
CA TYR A 41 -10.53 -11.92 4.23
C TYR A 41 -10.43 -10.83 5.30
N ARG A 42 -10.60 -11.21 6.58
CA ARG A 42 -10.46 -10.28 7.69
C ARG A 42 -9.03 -9.73 7.75
N GLN A 43 -8.04 -10.61 7.68
CA GLN A 43 -6.64 -10.21 7.72
C GLN A 43 -6.28 -9.22 6.61
N MET A 44 -6.77 -9.45 5.37
CA MET A 44 -6.56 -8.51 4.27
C MET A 44 -7.20 -7.14 4.53
N VAL A 45 -8.42 -7.10 5.04
CA VAL A 45 -9.09 -5.82 5.35
C VAL A 45 -8.39 -5.10 6.49
N GLU A 46 -8.03 -5.81 7.54
CA GLU A 46 -7.36 -5.25 8.72
C GLU A 46 -5.95 -4.73 8.37
N ALA A 47 -5.15 -5.51 7.65
CA ALA A 47 -3.79 -5.10 7.31
C ALA A 47 -3.76 -4.04 6.20
N ASN A 48 -4.42 -4.33 5.06
CA ASN A 48 -4.24 -3.52 3.86
C ASN A 48 -5.00 -2.19 3.91
N LEU A 49 -6.14 -2.14 4.61
CA LEU A 49 -7.00 -0.95 4.62
C LEU A 49 -7.03 -0.29 6.00
N LEU A 50 -7.53 -0.97 7.02
CA LEU A 50 -7.66 -0.39 8.36
C LEU A 50 -6.29 -0.08 8.99
N GLY A 51 -5.29 -0.90 8.72
CA GLY A 51 -3.91 -0.65 9.16
C GLY A 51 -3.36 0.65 8.62
N ALA A 52 -3.50 0.90 7.31
CA ALA A 52 -3.05 2.13 6.67
C ALA A 52 -3.80 3.37 7.22
N ILE A 53 -5.12 3.28 7.36
CA ILE A 53 -5.95 4.35 7.94
C ILE A 53 -5.51 4.66 9.37
N THR A 54 -5.39 3.63 10.23
CA THR A 54 -4.99 3.80 11.63
C THR A 54 -3.57 4.37 11.76
N THR A 55 -2.64 3.90 10.93
CA THR A 55 -1.26 4.41 10.96
C THR A 55 -1.23 5.88 10.57
N THR A 56 -1.96 6.25 9.51
CA THR A 56 -2.05 7.63 9.08
C THR A 56 -2.68 8.53 10.15
N GLU A 57 -3.78 8.08 10.76
CA GLU A 57 -4.43 8.81 11.87
C GLU A 57 -3.47 9.09 13.02
N VAL A 58 -2.68 8.09 13.42
CA VAL A 58 -1.74 8.21 14.54
C VAL A 58 -0.56 9.12 14.24
N PHE A 59 -0.06 9.11 12.99
CA PHE A 59 1.07 9.94 12.59
C PHE A 59 0.68 11.33 12.08
N LEU A 60 -0.62 11.62 11.91
CA LEU A 60 -1.10 12.83 11.25
C LEU A 60 -0.53 14.11 11.87
N GLU A 61 -0.60 14.23 13.20
CA GLU A 61 -0.06 15.40 13.93
C GLU A 61 1.44 15.62 13.66
N GLN A 62 2.22 14.55 13.50
CA GLN A 62 3.65 14.68 13.19
C GLN A 62 3.86 15.15 11.75
N LEU A 63 3.05 14.70 10.81
CA LEU A 63 3.13 15.08 9.39
C LEU A 63 2.67 16.52 9.15
N GLU A 64 1.78 17.05 9.99
CA GLU A 64 1.33 18.45 9.92
C GLU A 64 2.40 19.43 10.42
N ASP A 65 3.32 18.99 11.26
CA ASP A 65 4.38 19.80 11.83
C ASP A 65 5.47 20.10 10.78
N GLY A 66 5.21 21.08 9.91
CA GLY A 66 6.12 21.50 8.84
C GLY A 66 5.73 21.06 7.42
N GLY A 67 4.64 20.33 7.29
CA GLY A 67 4.15 19.78 6.02
C GLY A 67 4.83 18.47 5.64
N GLY A 68 4.03 17.41 5.40
CA GLY A 68 4.51 16.06 5.19
C GLY A 68 4.14 15.44 3.85
N ASP A 69 4.55 14.20 3.69
CA ASP A 69 4.19 13.34 2.56
C ASP A 69 3.62 12.01 3.03
N ILE A 70 2.51 11.58 2.44
CA ILE A 70 1.94 10.26 2.64
C ILE A 70 2.02 9.50 1.31
N VAL A 71 2.64 8.31 1.34
CA VAL A 71 2.69 7.40 0.19
C VAL A 71 1.92 6.14 0.54
N ASN A 72 0.83 5.89 -0.17
CA ASN A 72 0.01 4.69 0.00
C ASN A 72 0.32 3.67 -1.10
N ILE A 73 0.75 2.48 -0.73
CA ILE A 73 1.03 1.40 -1.68
C ILE A 73 -0.25 0.61 -1.96
N SER A 74 -0.82 0.87 -3.12
CA SER A 74 -1.95 0.12 -3.65
C SER A 74 -1.49 -1.03 -4.57
N SER A 75 -2.11 -1.17 -5.72
CA SER A 75 -1.82 -2.19 -6.73
C SER A 75 -2.61 -1.89 -8.00
N VAL A 76 -2.21 -2.46 -9.13
CA VAL A 76 -3.09 -2.59 -10.31
C VAL A 76 -4.43 -3.28 -9.96
N ALA A 77 -4.48 -4.09 -8.90
CA ALA A 77 -5.70 -4.67 -8.35
C ALA A 77 -6.66 -3.62 -7.74
N GLY A 78 -6.21 -2.39 -7.51
CA GLY A 78 -7.07 -1.25 -7.18
C GLY A 78 -7.80 -0.65 -8.39
N ARG A 79 -7.51 -1.11 -9.60
CA ARG A 79 -8.13 -0.68 -10.88
C ARG A 79 -8.84 -1.81 -11.61
N THR A 80 -8.45 -3.06 -11.35
CA THR A 80 -9.01 -4.23 -12.01
C THR A 80 -9.22 -5.35 -11.00
N ALA A 81 -10.25 -6.17 -11.21
CA ALA A 81 -10.51 -7.36 -10.42
C ALA A 81 -10.55 -8.59 -11.31
N ARG A 82 -10.12 -9.74 -10.76
CA ARG A 82 -10.13 -11.04 -11.43
C ARG A 82 -10.76 -12.08 -10.51
N ALA A 83 -11.17 -13.21 -11.05
CA ALA A 83 -11.60 -14.34 -10.23
C ALA A 83 -10.49 -14.73 -9.24
N GLY A 84 -10.85 -14.97 -7.98
CA GLY A 84 -9.92 -15.37 -6.93
C GLY A 84 -9.19 -14.22 -6.21
N ASN A 85 -9.35 -12.96 -6.64
CA ASN A 85 -8.72 -11.82 -5.96
C ASN A 85 -9.71 -10.80 -5.35
N GLY A 86 -11.00 -11.14 -5.28
CA GLY A 86 -12.06 -10.18 -4.98
C GLY A 86 -11.86 -9.36 -3.72
N VAL A 87 -11.52 -9.99 -2.59
CA VAL A 87 -11.32 -9.27 -1.32
C VAL A 87 -10.02 -8.46 -1.33
N TYR A 88 -8.93 -9.00 -1.88
CA TYR A 88 -7.70 -8.24 -2.08
C TYR A 88 -7.94 -7.00 -2.94
N ALA A 89 -8.60 -7.17 -4.09
CA ALA A 89 -8.97 -6.06 -4.96
C ALA A 89 -9.83 -5.03 -4.19
N ALA A 90 -10.84 -5.46 -3.44
CA ALA A 90 -11.67 -4.56 -2.64
C ALA A 90 -10.85 -3.72 -1.64
N THR A 91 -9.84 -4.30 -0.99
CA THR A 91 -8.95 -3.52 -0.10
C THR A 91 -8.14 -2.48 -0.88
N LYS A 92 -7.64 -2.82 -2.07
CA LYS A 92 -6.85 -1.89 -2.90
C LYS A 92 -7.73 -0.80 -3.56
N TRP A 93 -8.96 -1.11 -3.96
CA TRP A 93 -9.95 -0.10 -4.34
C TRP A 93 -10.29 0.83 -3.17
N GLY A 94 -10.41 0.27 -1.96
CA GLY A 94 -10.62 1.05 -0.74
C GLY A 94 -9.48 2.04 -0.49
N ILE A 95 -8.22 1.59 -0.61
CA ILE A 95 -7.03 2.45 -0.49
C ILE A 95 -7.07 3.58 -1.55
N ASN A 96 -7.41 3.28 -2.80
CA ASN A 96 -7.50 4.28 -3.86
C ASN A 96 -8.52 5.38 -3.52
N GLY A 97 -9.75 4.99 -3.17
CA GLY A 97 -10.81 5.93 -2.84
C GLY A 97 -10.50 6.75 -1.58
N TRP A 98 -9.97 6.10 -0.55
CA TRP A 98 -9.56 6.77 0.67
C TRP A 98 -8.39 7.74 0.44
N SER A 99 -7.39 7.35 -0.33
CA SER A 99 -6.25 8.22 -0.65
C SER A 99 -6.67 9.51 -1.36
N GLU A 100 -7.62 9.44 -2.28
CA GLU A 100 -8.15 10.63 -2.96
C GLU A 100 -8.93 11.54 -2.02
N SER A 101 -9.74 10.98 -1.10
CA SER A 101 -10.41 11.77 -0.07
C SER A 101 -9.40 12.46 0.84
N LEU A 102 -8.44 11.68 1.37
CA LEU A 102 -7.39 12.18 2.26
C LEU A 102 -6.56 13.28 1.60
N ARG A 103 -6.19 13.11 0.33
CA ARG A 103 -5.48 14.13 -0.45
C ARG A 103 -6.22 15.47 -0.47
N ARG A 104 -7.53 15.45 -0.64
CA ARG A 104 -8.35 16.68 -0.69
C ARG A 104 -8.48 17.33 0.68
N GLU A 105 -8.54 16.54 1.73
CA GLU A 105 -8.66 17.03 3.10
C GLU A 105 -7.38 17.67 3.62
N LEU A 106 -6.20 17.15 3.20
CA LEU A 106 -4.91 17.55 3.74
C LEU A 106 -4.14 18.57 2.87
N LEU A 107 -4.69 18.97 1.71
CA LEU A 107 -4.10 20.03 0.90
C LEU A 107 -4.19 21.39 1.61
N PRO A 108 -3.20 22.29 1.40
CA PRO A 108 -1.96 22.12 0.64
C PRO A 108 -0.79 21.57 1.47
N ASP A 109 -0.98 21.30 2.75
CA ASP A 109 0.10 21.09 3.72
C ASP A 109 0.73 19.69 3.62
N ILE A 110 -0.08 18.67 3.32
CA ILE A 110 0.40 17.29 3.15
C ILE A 110 0.10 16.82 1.72
N ARG A 111 1.13 16.28 1.04
CA ARG A 111 0.95 15.62 -0.25
C ARG A 111 0.63 14.16 -0.02
N VAL A 112 -0.40 13.66 -0.69
CA VAL A 112 -0.76 12.24 -0.69
C VAL A 112 -0.53 11.65 -2.07
N THR A 113 0.29 10.60 -2.14
CA THR A 113 0.61 9.89 -3.38
C THR A 113 0.15 8.45 -3.29
N LEU A 114 -0.52 7.98 -4.32
CA LEU A 114 -0.91 6.60 -4.51
C LEU A 114 0.06 5.93 -5.48
N VAL A 115 0.70 4.85 -5.06
CA VAL A 115 1.59 4.03 -5.90
C VAL A 115 0.91 2.70 -6.18
N GLU A 116 0.75 2.34 -7.45
CA GLU A 116 -0.04 1.20 -7.92
C GLU A 116 0.81 0.24 -8.76
N PRO A 117 1.65 -0.58 -8.12
CA PRO A 117 2.50 -1.54 -8.84
C PRO A 117 1.68 -2.67 -9.49
N GLY A 118 2.18 -3.18 -10.61
CA GLY A 118 1.87 -4.51 -11.09
C GLY A 118 2.57 -5.60 -10.28
N VAL A 119 3.01 -6.66 -10.97
CA VAL A 119 3.78 -7.74 -10.33
C VAL A 119 5.19 -7.26 -10.00
N VAL A 120 5.59 -7.40 -8.75
CA VAL A 120 6.92 -7.03 -8.24
C VAL A 120 7.53 -8.26 -7.58
N ALA A 121 8.80 -8.54 -7.86
CA ALA A 121 9.54 -9.67 -7.27
C ALA A 121 9.68 -9.49 -5.75
N THR A 122 8.75 -10.07 -4.99
CA THR A 122 8.67 -10.02 -3.54
C THR A 122 8.17 -11.33 -2.96
N GLU A 123 8.21 -11.45 -1.64
CA GLU A 123 7.69 -12.62 -0.91
C GLU A 123 6.15 -12.61 -0.73
N LEU A 124 5.45 -11.63 -1.28
CA LEU A 124 4.00 -11.45 -1.09
C LEU A 124 3.17 -12.72 -1.38
N PRO A 125 3.47 -13.53 -2.43
CA PRO A 125 2.76 -14.79 -2.68
C PRO A 125 2.97 -15.87 -1.62
N ASN A 126 4.03 -15.79 -0.83
CA ASN A 126 4.36 -16.84 0.14
C ASN A 126 3.28 -17.03 1.22
N HIS A 127 2.49 -16.01 1.47
CA HIS A 127 1.42 -16.00 2.47
C HIS A 127 0.09 -16.55 1.95
N ILE A 128 -0.05 -16.83 0.64
CA ILE A 128 -1.27 -17.41 0.08
C ILE A 128 -1.51 -18.80 0.70
N THR A 129 -2.70 -18.99 1.28
CA THR A 129 -3.09 -20.22 1.99
C THR A 129 -3.66 -21.27 1.05
N HIS A 130 -4.38 -20.87 -0.02
CA HIS A 130 -4.97 -21.77 -1.01
C HIS A 130 -3.89 -22.32 -1.95
N ALA A 131 -3.59 -23.62 -1.86
CA ALA A 131 -2.44 -24.27 -2.50
C ALA A 131 -2.37 -24.08 -4.03
N ASP A 132 -3.47 -24.35 -4.75
CA ASP A 132 -3.50 -24.26 -6.21
C ASP A 132 -3.31 -22.81 -6.67
N THR A 133 -3.94 -21.84 -5.96
CA THR A 133 -3.77 -20.42 -6.24
C THR A 133 -2.33 -19.99 -5.97
N LYS A 134 -1.75 -20.43 -4.87
CA LYS A 134 -0.35 -20.13 -4.52
C LYS A 134 0.60 -20.57 -5.63
N GLN A 135 0.45 -21.81 -6.12
CA GLN A 135 1.29 -22.33 -7.18
C GLN A 135 1.19 -21.50 -8.47
N GLY A 136 -0.03 -21.15 -8.89
CA GLY A 136 -0.24 -20.33 -10.09
C GLY A 136 0.32 -18.91 -9.96
N VAL A 137 0.13 -18.28 -8.79
CA VAL A 137 0.66 -16.95 -8.50
C VAL A 137 2.18 -16.96 -8.40
N GLN A 138 2.77 -17.99 -7.77
CA GLN A 138 4.23 -18.12 -7.65
C GLN A 138 4.89 -18.17 -9.02
N GLN A 139 4.36 -18.93 -9.97
CA GLN A 139 4.88 -18.98 -11.34
C GLN A 139 4.86 -17.62 -12.05
N LEU A 140 3.91 -16.75 -11.71
CA LEU A 140 3.86 -15.39 -12.23
C LEU A 140 4.94 -14.51 -11.57
N TYR A 141 5.14 -14.66 -10.26
CA TYR A 141 6.12 -13.89 -9.50
C TYR A 141 7.57 -14.32 -9.79
N ASP A 142 7.81 -15.60 -10.08
CA ASP A 142 9.12 -16.11 -10.48
C ASP A 142 9.62 -15.50 -11.81
N LYS A 143 8.71 -14.92 -12.59
CA LYS A 143 9.01 -14.21 -13.84
C LYS A 143 8.97 -12.68 -13.69
N ALA A 144 8.80 -12.19 -12.48
CA ALA A 144 8.71 -10.76 -12.24
C ALA A 144 10.07 -10.11 -12.49
N GLU A 145 10.07 -9.09 -13.36
CA GLU A 145 11.27 -8.32 -13.73
C GLU A 145 11.41 -7.05 -12.89
N VAL A 146 10.30 -6.49 -12.39
CA VAL A 146 10.30 -5.32 -11.51
C VAL A 146 10.63 -5.76 -10.09
N THR A 147 11.58 -5.08 -9.47
CA THR A 147 12.06 -5.38 -8.12
C THR A 147 11.48 -4.44 -7.07
N ALA A 148 11.68 -4.74 -5.79
CA ALA A 148 11.32 -3.84 -4.70
C ALA A 148 12.12 -2.53 -4.75
N GLU A 149 13.37 -2.59 -5.22
CA GLU A 149 14.25 -1.45 -5.42
C GLU A 149 13.69 -0.49 -6.48
N ASP A 150 13.19 -1.01 -7.60
CA ASP A 150 12.54 -0.18 -8.64
C ASP A 150 11.35 0.60 -8.06
N VAL A 151 10.54 -0.06 -7.21
CA VAL A 151 9.42 0.61 -6.51
C VAL A 151 9.94 1.68 -5.55
N ALA A 152 11.00 1.40 -4.80
CA ALA A 152 11.60 2.35 -3.88
C ALA A 152 12.17 3.58 -4.62
N GLU A 153 12.79 3.40 -5.78
CA GLU A 153 13.27 4.50 -6.62
C GLU A 153 12.12 5.39 -7.11
N ILE A 154 10.98 4.81 -7.47
CA ILE A 154 9.77 5.57 -7.82
C ILE A 154 9.29 6.40 -6.63
N ILE A 155 9.26 5.83 -5.42
CA ILE A 155 8.87 6.55 -4.21
C ILE A 155 9.84 7.71 -3.94
N VAL A 156 11.14 7.47 -4.01
CA VAL A 156 12.17 8.52 -3.85
C VAL A 156 12.00 9.60 -4.91
N PHE A 157 11.74 9.24 -6.16
CA PHE A 157 11.45 10.20 -7.22
C PHE A 157 10.26 11.10 -6.86
N VAL A 158 9.16 10.55 -6.38
CA VAL A 158 7.98 11.30 -5.95
C VAL A 158 8.32 12.29 -4.82
N LEU A 159 8.93 11.78 -3.77
CA LEU A 159 9.26 12.55 -2.56
C LEU A 159 10.26 13.68 -2.85
N SER A 160 11.17 13.47 -3.81
CA SER A 160 12.18 14.47 -4.21
C SER A 160 11.63 15.63 -5.05
N ARG A 161 10.34 15.63 -5.40
CA ARG A 161 9.76 16.74 -6.17
C ARG A 161 9.58 17.99 -5.30
N PRO A 162 9.75 19.20 -5.88
CA PRO A 162 9.54 20.43 -5.11
C PRO A 162 8.13 20.48 -4.53
N ARG A 163 7.96 21.02 -3.32
CA ARG A 163 6.68 21.06 -2.58
C ARG A 163 5.49 21.61 -3.40
N ARG A 164 5.72 22.49 -4.36
CA ARG A 164 4.67 23.01 -5.26
C ARG A 164 4.13 21.99 -6.26
N LEU A 165 4.74 20.80 -6.37
CA LEU A 165 4.33 19.74 -7.29
C LEU A 165 3.94 18.50 -6.48
N ALA A 166 2.69 18.11 -6.57
CA ALA A 166 2.18 16.84 -6.04
C ALA A 166 1.98 15.84 -7.19
N ILE A 167 2.60 14.68 -7.06
CA ILE A 167 2.30 13.52 -7.92
C ILE A 167 1.25 12.71 -7.18
N ASN A 168 0.03 12.70 -7.69
CA ASN A 168 -1.08 12.10 -6.97
C ASN A 168 -1.16 10.59 -7.15
N GLU A 169 -0.83 10.09 -8.36
CA GLU A 169 -0.92 8.66 -8.68
C GLU A 169 0.21 8.26 -9.62
N ILE A 170 0.79 7.08 -9.37
CA ILE A 170 1.71 6.41 -10.29
C ILE A 170 1.29 4.96 -10.42
N LEU A 171 0.82 4.59 -11.61
CA LEU A 171 0.50 3.22 -11.97
C LEU A 171 1.55 2.71 -12.94
N PHE A 172 2.16 1.56 -12.62
CA PHE A 172 3.16 0.93 -13.49
C PHE A 172 3.07 -0.60 -13.43
N ARG A 173 3.59 -1.24 -14.46
CA ARG A 173 3.65 -2.69 -14.60
C ARG A 173 5.00 -3.11 -15.17
N PRO A 174 5.44 -4.36 -14.95
CA PRO A 174 6.43 -4.96 -15.84
C PRO A 174 6.02 -4.76 -17.31
N ALA A 175 6.97 -4.47 -18.18
CA ALA A 175 6.69 -4.15 -19.59
C ALA A 175 5.92 -5.28 -20.32
N GLY A 176 6.09 -6.53 -19.88
CA GLY A 176 5.39 -7.70 -20.41
C GLY A 176 4.07 -8.04 -19.72
N GLN A 177 3.61 -7.25 -18.73
CA GLN A 177 2.35 -7.50 -18.03
C GLN A 177 1.19 -6.75 -18.72
N GLU A 178 0.14 -7.52 -19.14
CA GLU A 178 -1.14 -6.98 -19.63
C GLU A 178 -1.97 -6.27 -18.56
#